data_bab60a477bf86a6c35bc06455d747012
#
_entry.id   bab60a477bf86a6c35bc06455d747012
#
_cell.length_a   1.000
_cell.length_b   1.000
_cell.length_c   1.000
_cell.angle_alpha   90.00
_cell.angle_beta   90.00
_cell.angle_gamma   90.00
#
_symmetry.space_group_name_H-M   'P 1'
#
loop_
_entity.id
_entity.type
_entity.pdbx_description
1 polymer ?
#
loop_
_entity_poly.entity_id
_entity_poly.type
_entity_poly.pdbx_seq_one_letter_code
_entity_poly.pdbx_strand_id
1 'polypeptide(L)'
;MLLYEALELCGYDVFFLDYSDKDHKMNPHPFIDNKKIIPWAEYRDSYNKKVDIVFCPGISANKELKDCTKLKNPKSKIVAVHYGNNLLSDIHEMLFKEEKRFYLMSPECNVDHIVYSPHYKLAKQYYECIERAPSSEIPYIWDPKFIELDAETRGYSLGYKHSEKPNIAVAEPNLNISKTCFLPIITILKLLEENPDKINNAAIFANIFHDEKVDMSKVKYWLANQTVIKKHPQRVFFDPRRAFSYILKEDNPIIFSHQFYNSLNYIYLEAMYFGHPLVHNSPEFKTYGYYYEKFNIIDAKSCILNAVENFQKDELLHKKAAKQLIRKYSIEENIKSINEMIERINNA
;
A
#
# COMPACT_ATOMS: atom_id res chain seq x y z
N MET A 1 9.90 4.10 -7.76
CA MET A 1 10.65 5.25 -7.23
C MET A 1 11.63 4.81 -6.14
N LEU A 2 11.20 4.40 -4.94
CA LEU A 2 12.13 4.04 -3.85
C LEU A 2 13.15 2.95 -4.24
N LEU A 3 12.74 1.93 -5.03
CA LEU A 3 13.68 0.93 -5.54
C LEU A 3 14.74 1.56 -6.47
N TYR A 4 14.35 2.52 -7.31
CA TYR A 4 15.26 3.26 -8.18
C TYR A 4 16.36 3.94 -7.34
N GLU A 5 15.97 4.73 -6.34
CA GLU A 5 16.92 5.45 -5.48
C GLU A 5 17.81 4.48 -4.68
N ALA A 6 17.23 3.41 -4.18
CA ALA A 6 17.97 2.39 -3.46
C ALA A 6 19.05 1.74 -4.35
N LEU A 7 18.73 1.47 -5.61
CA LEU A 7 19.67 0.92 -6.58
C LEU A 7 20.76 1.94 -6.94
N GLU A 8 20.42 3.22 -7.11
CA GLU A 8 21.44 4.28 -7.32
C GLU A 8 22.41 4.39 -6.12
N LEU A 9 21.88 4.34 -4.89
CA LEU A 9 22.71 4.32 -3.68
C LEU A 9 23.59 3.07 -3.57
N CYS A 10 23.17 1.96 -4.18
CA CYS A 10 24.01 0.76 -4.31
C CYS A 10 25.08 0.88 -5.43
N GLY A 11 25.11 1.99 -6.16
CA GLY A 11 26.10 2.25 -7.23
C GLY A 11 25.71 1.72 -8.61
N TYR A 12 24.44 1.34 -8.82
CA TYR A 12 23.95 0.93 -10.14
C TYR A 12 23.57 2.16 -10.97
N ASP A 13 23.81 2.10 -12.29
CA ASP A 13 23.28 3.09 -13.25
C ASP A 13 21.84 2.70 -13.58
N VAL A 14 20.88 3.48 -13.10
CA VAL A 14 19.45 3.16 -13.17
C VAL A 14 18.71 4.18 -14.00
N PHE A 15 17.74 3.72 -14.80
CA PHE A 15 16.85 4.56 -15.56
C PHE A 15 15.44 3.96 -15.65
N PHE A 16 14.49 4.80 -16.00
CA PHE A 16 13.11 4.41 -16.22
C PHE A 16 12.89 4.15 -17.70
N LEU A 17 12.26 3.03 -18.00
CA LEU A 17 11.74 2.75 -19.32
C LEU A 17 10.27 3.19 -19.37
N ASP A 18 9.99 4.23 -20.17
CA ASP A 18 8.61 4.66 -20.42
C ASP A 18 7.99 3.76 -21.48
N TYR A 19 7.19 2.81 -21.00
CA TYR A 19 6.50 1.81 -21.83
C TYR A 19 5.07 2.24 -22.20
N SER A 20 4.74 3.53 -22.06
CA SER A 20 3.45 4.08 -22.44
C SER A 20 3.29 4.17 -23.96
N ASP A 21 2.03 4.15 -24.43
CA ASP A 21 1.71 4.41 -25.84
C ASP A 21 2.17 5.80 -26.28
N LYS A 22 2.50 5.92 -27.57
CA LYS A 22 3.20 7.05 -28.22
C LYS A 22 2.69 8.46 -27.90
N ASP A 23 1.46 8.60 -27.42
CA ASP A 23 0.82 9.89 -27.19
C ASP A 23 0.83 10.35 -25.72
N HIS A 24 1.28 9.49 -24.78
CA HIS A 24 1.40 9.85 -23.37
C HIS A 24 2.86 10.15 -23.03
N LYS A 25 3.21 11.44 -23.03
CA LYS A 25 4.47 11.86 -22.41
C LYS A 25 4.32 11.67 -20.89
N MET A 26 5.24 10.93 -20.27
CA MET A 26 5.33 10.92 -18.82
C MET A 26 5.35 12.35 -18.29
N ASN A 27 4.42 12.69 -17.42
CA ASN A 27 4.48 13.96 -16.73
C ASN A 27 5.78 14.03 -15.92
N PRO A 28 6.47 15.18 -15.89
CA PRO A 28 7.64 15.35 -15.04
C PRO A 28 7.32 14.94 -13.62
N HIS A 29 8.11 14.05 -13.07
CA HIS A 29 7.95 13.64 -11.68
C HIS A 29 9.02 14.34 -10.83
N PRO A 30 8.67 14.99 -9.70
CA PRO A 30 9.60 15.83 -8.94
C PRO A 30 10.83 15.09 -8.42
N PHE A 31 10.79 13.76 -8.34
CA PHE A 31 11.88 12.92 -7.87
C PHE A 31 12.57 12.11 -8.97
N ILE A 32 12.30 12.40 -10.26
CA ILE A 32 12.96 11.73 -11.39
C ILE A 32 13.60 12.79 -12.29
N ASP A 33 14.90 12.67 -12.52
CA ASP A 33 15.54 13.42 -13.60
C ASP A 33 15.00 12.92 -14.96
N ASN A 34 14.42 13.80 -15.75
CA ASN A 34 13.90 13.47 -17.09
C ASN A 34 14.95 12.84 -17.99
N LYS A 35 16.25 13.13 -17.79
CA LYS A 35 17.36 12.50 -18.53
C LYS A 35 17.52 11.00 -18.22
N LYS A 36 16.93 10.54 -17.13
CA LYS A 36 16.90 9.12 -16.72
C LYS A 36 15.67 8.38 -17.26
N ILE A 37 14.83 9.03 -18.07
CA ILE A 37 13.64 8.42 -18.67
C ILE A 37 13.96 8.11 -20.14
N ILE A 38 13.84 6.84 -20.52
CA ILE A 38 14.05 6.36 -21.89
C ILE A 38 12.71 5.95 -22.48
N PRO A 39 12.23 6.58 -23.56
CA PRO A 39 11.02 6.16 -24.27
C PRO A 39 11.17 4.73 -24.83
N TRP A 40 10.10 3.95 -24.84
CA TRP A 40 10.12 2.59 -25.41
C TRP A 40 10.67 2.52 -26.83
N ALA A 41 10.24 3.44 -27.70
CA ALA A 41 10.72 3.48 -29.09
C ALA A 41 12.24 3.68 -29.16
N GLU A 42 12.79 4.57 -28.34
CA GLU A 42 14.23 4.78 -28.25
C GLU A 42 14.94 3.53 -27.73
N TYR A 43 14.43 2.93 -26.64
CA TYR A 43 14.98 1.70 -26.10
C TYR A 43 15.00 0.58 -27.11
N ARG A 44 13.91 0.39 -27.85
CA ARG A 44 13.78 -0.66 -28.86
C ARG A 44 14.73 -0.43 -30.04
N ASP A 45 14.74 0.76 -30.63
CA ASP A 45 15.29 1.01 -31.94
C ASP A 45 16.74 1.54 -31.94
N SER A 46 17.11 2.35 -30.96
CA SER A 46 18.37 3.08 -30.95
C SER A 46 19.23 2.95 -29.70
N TYR A 47 18.65 2.49 -28.57
CA TYR A 47 19.40 2.33 -27.33
C TYR A 47 20.38 1.15 -27.43
N ASN A 48 21.67 1.44 -27.38
CA ASN A 48 22.74 0.48 -27.64
C ASN A 48 23.58 0.13 -26.38
N LYS A 49 23.26 0.70 -25.23
CA LYS A 49 23.89 0.26 -23.97
C LYS A 49 23.35 -1.09 -23.54
N LYS A 50 24.20 -1.88 -22.89
CA LYS A 50 23.79 -3.14 -22.25
C LYS A 50 22.96 -2.83 -21.02
N VAL A 51 21.86 -3.54 -20.86
CA VAL A 51 21.03 -3.53 -19.67
C VAL A 51 21.16 -4.88 -19.00
N ASP A 52 21.54 -4.91 -17.73
CA ASP A 52 21.75 -6.18 -17.01
C ASP A 52 20.46 -6.69 -16.39
N ILE A 53 19.61 -5.79 -15.85
CA ILE A 53 18.34 -6.16 -15.20
C ILE A 53 17.25 -5.18 -15.62
N VAL A 54 16.09 -5.72 -15.98
CA VAL A 54 14.86 -4.96 -16.22
C VAL A 54 13.84 -5.33 -15.16
N PHE A 55 13.48 -4.40 -14.29
CA PHE A 55 12.40 -4.59 -13.31
C PHE A 55 11.06 -4.16 -13.91
N CYS A 56 10.04 -4.98 -13.75
CA CYS A 56 8.67 -4.76 -14.20
C CYS A 56 7.72 -4.59 -12.99
N PRO A 57 7.67 -3.40 -12.35
CA PRO A 57 6.86 -3.19 -11.15
C PRO A 57 5.37 -3.06 -11.49
N GLY A 58 4.58 -4.05 -11.08
CA GLY A 58 3.12 -4.06 -11.26
C GLY A 58 2.63 -4.21 -12.70
N ILE A 59 3.52 -4.50 -13.65
CA ILE A 59 3.19 -4.80 -15.04
C ILE A 59 3.75 -6.17 -15.42
N SER A 60 3.06 -6.86 -16.33
CA SER A 60 3.56 -8.11 -16.89
C SER A 60 4.59 -7.83 -17.98
N ALA A 61 5.72 -8.51 -17.93
CA ALA A 61 6.66 -8.50 -19.05
C ALA A 61 6.04 -9.20 -20.26
N ASN A 62 6.05 -8.54 -21.40
CA ASN A 62 5.61 -9.15 -22.66
C ASN A 62 6.79 -9.70 -23.44
N LYS A 63 6.47 -10.45 -24.51
CA LYS A 63 7.47 -11.06 -25.36
C LYS A 63 8.36 -10.03 -26.06
N GLU A 64 7.78 -8.92 -26.52
CA GLU A 64 8.54 -7.86 -27.23
C GLU A 64 9.61 -7.25 -26.32
N LEU A 65 9.29 -6.92 -25.08
CA LEU A 65 10.26 -6.44 -24.09
C LEU A 65 11.37 -7.48 -23.86
N LYS A 66 11.00 -8.75 -23.69
CA LYS A 66 11.95 -9.85 -23.48
C LYS A 66 12.90 -9.98 -24.67
N ASP A 67 12.36 -10.11 -25.87
CA ASP A 67 13.15 -10.34 -27.09
C ASP A 67 14.08 -9.15 -27.35
N CYS A 68 13.57 -7.92 -27.25
CA CYS A 68 14.37 -6.71 -27.43
C CYS A 68 15.52 -6.62 -26.40
N THR A 69 15.22 -6.89 -25.12
CA THR A 69 16.24 -6.84 -24.05
C THR A 69 17.30 -7.94 -24.23
N LYS A 70 16.89 -9.16 -24.53
CA LYS A 70 17.81 -10.31 -24.74
C LYS A 70 18.65 -10.16 -26.00
N LEU A 71 18.11 -9.49 -27.04
CA LEU A 71 18.89 -9.19 -28.25
C LEU A 71 20.06 -8.24 -27.95
N LYS A 72 19.86 -7.26 -27.07
CA LYS A 72 20.89 -6.29 -26.69
C LYS A 72 21.91 -6.87 -25.71
N ASN A 73 21.45 -7.71 -24.79
CA ASN A 73 22.28 -8.44 -23.84
C ASN A 73 21.63 -9.79 -23.49
N PRO A 74 22.11 -10.92 -24.06
CA PRO A 74 21.54 -12.24 -23.81
C PRO A 74 21.56 -12.66 -22.33
N LYS A 75 22.45 -12.06 -21.51
CA LYS A 75 22.56 -12.32 -20.07
C LYS A 75 21.62 -11.47 -19.22
N SER A 76 20.91 -10.49 -19.81
CA SER A 76 19.96 -9.65 -19.07
C SER A 76 18.94 -10.50 -18.30
N LYS A 77 18.53 -10.02 -17.15
CA LYS A 77 17.44 -10.61 -16.37
C LYS A 77 16.20 -9.74 -16.45
N ILE A 78 15.05 -10.32 -16.72
CA ILE A 78 13.75 -9.67 -16.63
C ILE A 78 13.09 -10.10 -15.34
N VAL A 79 12.74 -9.15 -14.49
CA VAL A 79 12.31 -9.38 -13.12
C VAL A 79 10.90 -8.84 -12.91
N ALA A 80 9.95 -9.72 -12.65
CA ALA A 80 8.62 -9.31 -12.20
C ALA A 80 8.68 -8.80 -10.75
N VAL A 81 8.01 -7.68 -10.46
CA VAL A 81 7.99 -7.08 -9.11
C VAL A 81 6.57 -7.03 -8.59
N HIS A 82 6.27 -7.79 -7.56
CA HIS A 82 4.94 -7.88 -6.95
C HIS A 82 4.87 -7.11 -5.62
N TYR A 83 4.29 -5.91 -5.68
CA TYR A 83 3.98 -5.08 -4.52
C TYR A 83 2.56 -5.27 -3.97
N GLY A 84 1.77 -6.13 -4.62
CA GLY A 84 0.39 -6.46 -4.26
C GLY A 84 0.20 -7.95 -3.98
N ASN A 85 -0.87 -8.30 -3.25
CA ASN A 85 -1.24 -9.69 -3.04
C ASN A 85 -2.03 -10.22 -4.26
N ASN A 86 -1.30 -10.56 -5.32
CA ASN A 86 -1.92 -11.00 -6.58
C ASN A 86 -2.72 -12.30 -6.41
N LEU A 87 -2.30 -13.21 -5.51
CA LEU A 87 -3.08 -14.41 -5.19
C LEU A 87 -4.50 -14.05 -4.73
N LEU A 88 -4.63 -13.15 -3.75
CA LEU A 88 -5.95 -12.73 -3.27
C LEU A 88 -6.71 -11.90 -4.30
N SER A 89 -6.00 -11.13 -5.13
CA SER A 89 -6.62 -10.38 -6.22
C SER A 89 -7.20 -11.33 -7.27
N ASP A 90 -6.47 -12.36 -7.68
CA ASP A 90 -6.94 -13.34 -8.66
C ASP A 90 -8.08 -14.20 -8.11
N ILE A 91 -8.03 -14.59 -6.82
CA ILE A 91 -9.15 -15.25 -6.16
C ILE A 91 -10.39 -14.34 -6.17
N HIS A 92 -10.23 -13.05 -5.85
CA HIS A 92 -11.33 -12.09 -5.85
C HIS A 92 -11.93 -11.91 -7.25
N GLU A 93 -11.07 -11.74 -8.28
CA GLU A 93 -11.52 -11.64 -9.67
C GLU A 93 -12.28 -12.90 -10.11
N MET A 94 -11.77 -14.08 -9.78
CA MET A 94 -12.41 -15.35 -10.13
C MET A 94 -13.79 -15.50 -9.50
N LEU A 95 -13.98 -15.07 -8.26
CA LEU A 95 -15.22 -15.26 -7.51
C LEU A 95 -16.27 -14.18 -7.77
N PHE A 96 -15.85 -12.91 -7.91
CA PHE A 96 -16.75 -11.77 -7.78
C PHE A 96 -16.84 -10.86 -9.00
N LYS A 97 -15.95 -11.02 -10.00
CA LYS A 97 -15.99 -10.18 -11.20
C LYS A 97 -16.65 -10.87 -12.37
N GLU A 98 -17.41 -10.12 -13.16
CA GLU A 98 -17.99 -10.58 -14.41
C GLU A 98 -16.91 -10.78 -15.48
N GLU A 99 -16.05 -9.77 -15.67
CA GLU A 99 -14.87 -9.87 -16.52
C GLU A 99 -13.68 -10.38 -15.71
N LYS A 100 -13.22 -11.59 -16.04
CA LYS A 100 -12.09 -12.24 -15.35
C LYS A 100 -10.77 -11.70 -15.89
N ARG A 101 -10.10 -10.85 -15.11
CA ARG A 101 -8.75 -10.35 -15.42
C ARG A 101 -7.78 -10.87 -14.38
N PHE A 102 -6.98 -11.85 -14.77
CA PHE A 102 -5.95 -12.42 -13.90
C PHE A 102 -4.64 -11.67 -14.10
N TYR A 103 -4.03 -11.23 -13.01
CA TYR A 103 -2.81 -10.44 -13.06
C TYR A 103 -1.59 -11.22 -13.57
N LEU A 104 -1.56 -12.53 -13.30
CA LEU A 104 -0.38 -13.35 -13.53
C LEU A 104 -0.57 -14.46 -14.58
N MET A 105 -1.74 -14.58 -15.17
CA MET A 105 -1.99 -15.61 -16.18
C MET A 105 -1.46 -15.17 -17.56
N SER A 106 -0.13 -15.18 -17.72
CA SER A 106 0.46 -15.11 -19.04
C SER A 106 0.68 -16.53 -19.59
N PRO A 107 0.28 -16.82 -20.84
CA PRO A 107 0.58 -18.11 -21.50
C PRO A 107 2.09 -18.30 -21.72
N GLU A 108 2.86 -17.22 -21.73
CA GLU A 108 4.29 -17.20 -21.99
C GLU A 108 5.09 -16.84 -20.73
N CYS A 109 6.19 -17.55 -20.50
CA CYS A 109 7.15 -17.19 -19.47
C CYS A 109 8.07 -16.08 -20.02
N ASN A 110 7.81 -14.83 -19.61
CA ASN A 110 8.58 -13.68 -20.06
C ASN A 110 9.52 -13.12 -19.00
N VAL A 111 9.60 -13.73 -17.82
CA VAL A 111 10.46 -13.29 -16.72
C VAL A 111 11.51 -14.35 -16.40
N ASP A 112 12.66 -13.90 -15.91
CA ASP A 112 13.76 -14.76 -15.48
C ASP A 112 13.77 -14.92 -13.95
N HIS A 113 13.18 -13.96 -13.22
CA HIS A 113 13.12 -13.97 -11.75
C HIS A 113 11.90 -13.16 -11.28
N ILE A 114 11.46 -13.44 -10.05
CA ILE A 114 10.35 -12.77 -9.41
C ILE A 114 10.83 -12.17 -8.09
N VAL A 115 10.46 -10.91 -7.80
CA VAL A 115 10.61 -10.35 -6.47
C VAL A 115 9.26 -9.95 -5.90
N TYR A 116 9.01 -10.26 -4.63
CA TYR A 116 7.75 -9.97 -3.95
C TYR A 116 7.99 -9.36 -2.57
N SER A 117 7.05 -8.53 -2.13
CA SER A 117 7.13 -7.90 -0.80
C SER A 117 7.07 -8.94 0.33
N PRO A 118 7.81 -8.78 1.44
CA PRO A 118 8.02 -9.80 2.47
C PRO A 118 6.74 -10.38 3.08
N HIS A 119 5.71 -9.56 3.23
CA HIS A 119 4.42 -9.98 3.79
C HIS A 119 3.58 -10.86 2.83
N TYR A 120 4.04 -11.05 1.59
CA TYR A 120 3.41 -11.98 0.63
C TYR A 120 4.14 -13.32 0.54
N LYS A 121 5.02 -13.63 1.47
CA LYS A 121 5.77 -14.89 1.51
C LYS A 121 4.90 -16.14 1.38
N LEU A 122 3.68 -16.12 1.92
CA LEU A 122 2.73 -17.22 1.78
C LEU A 122 2.25 -17.45 0.33
N ALA A 123 2.34 -16.43 -0.52
CA ALA A 123 2.01 -16.54 -1.93
C ALA A 123 3.22 -16.90 -2.82
N LYS A 124 4.41 -17.17 -2.25
CA LYS A 124 5.63 -17.47 -3.00
C LYS A 124 5.43 -18.55 -4.06
N GLN A 125 4.91 -19.69 -3.68
CA GLN A 125 4.71 -20.81 -4.61
C GLN A 125 3.69 -20.48 -5.71
N TYR A 126 2.69 -19.67 -5.39
CA TYR A 126 1.73 -19.19 -6.38
C TYR A 126 2.45 -18.36 -7.46
N TYR A 127 3.28 -17.39 -7.07
CA TYR A 127 4.06 -16.59 -8.03
C TYR A 127 4.97 -17.48 -8.89
N GLU A 128 5.74 -18.38 -8.26
CA GLU A 128 6.66 -19.28 -8.97
C GLU A 128 5.94 -20.19 -9.96
N CYS A 129 4.76 -20.71 -9.61
CA CYS A 129 3.98 -21.57 -10.50
C CYS A 129 3.38 -20.80 -11.68
N ILE A 130 2.85 -19.60 -11.46
CA ILE A 130 2.18 -18.82 -12.49
C ILE A 130 3.19 -18.22 -13.47
N GLU A 131 4.26 -17.60 -12.97
CA GLU A 131 5.30 -16.99 -13.79
C GLU A 131 6.39 -17.97 -14.24
N ARG A 132 6.43 -19.18 -13.68
CA ARG A 132 7.41 -20.24 -13.99
C ARG A 132 8.86 -19.78 -13.87
N ALA A 133 9.15 -18.99 -12.85
CA ALA A 133 10.47 -18.44 -12.55
C ALA A 133 10.77 -18.53 -11.04
N PRO A 134 12.03 -18.61 -10.64
CA PRO A 134 12.42 -18.56 -9.24
C PRO A 134 12.10 -17.20 -8.62
N SER A 135 11.90 -17.17 -7.30
CA SER A 135 11.54 -15.95 -6.62
C SER A 135 12.37 -15.66 -5.36
N SER A 136 12.45 -14.37 -5.01
CA SER A 136 13.04 -13.88 -3.76
C SER A 136 12.25 -12.70 -3.18
N GLU A 137 12.50 -12.40 -1.90
CA GLU A 137 11.89 -11.24 -1.25
C GLU A 137 12.60 -9.95 -1.69
N ILE A 138 11.83 -8.88 -1.96
CA ILE A 138 12.32 -7.52 -2.09
C ILE A 138 12.15 -6.81 -0.74
N PRO A 139 13.12 -6.04 -0.23
CA PRO A 139 12.95 -5.28 1.00
C PRO A 139 11.75 -4.33 0.90
N TYR A 140 10.97 -4.24 1.98
CA TYR A 140 9.93 -3.23 2.10
C TYR A 140 10.58 -1.93 2.54
N ILE A 141 10.65 -0.97 1.63
CA ILE A 141 11.28 0.34 1.86
C ILE A 141 10.24 1.46 1.80
N TRP A 142 10.43 2.48 2.64
CA TRP A 142 9.56 3.63 2.74
C TRP A 142 10.36 4.91 3.03
N ASP A 143 9.85 6.03 2.51
CA ASP A 143 10.41 7.36 2.71
C ASP A 143 9.27 8.39 2.85
N PRO A 144 9.30 9.30 3.80
CA PRO A 144 8.23 10.28 4.03
C PRO A 144 8.06 11.31 2.91
N LYS A 145 9.07 11.52 2.07
CA LYS A 145 9.09 12.59 1.05
C LYS A 145 7.87 12.63 0.13
N PHE A 146 7.22 11.48 -0.13
CA PHE A 146 6.05 11.47 -1.01
C PHE A 146 4.83 12.10 -0.35
N ILE A 147 4.56 11.76 0.91
CA ILE A 147 3.45 12.37 1.64
C ILE A 147 3.78 13.80 2.07
N GLU A 148 5.06 14.10 2.34
CA GLU A 148 5.52 15.47 2.60
C GLU A 148 5.30 16.37 1.38
N LEU A 149 5.69 15.92 0.19
CA LEU A 149 5.46 16.66 -1.05
C LEU A 149 3.96 16.85 -1.34
N ASP A 150 3.12 15.81 -1.14
CA ASP A 150 1.68 15.94 -1.32
C ASP A 150 1.08 16.95 -0.33
N ALA A 151 1.52 16.92 0.92
CA ALA A 151 1.09 17.88 1.93
C ALA A 151 1.56 19.31 1.60
N GLU A 152 2.81 19.48 1.20
CA GLU A 152 3.38 20.78 0.80
C GLU A 152 2.63 21.36 -0.41
N THR A 153 2.43 20.55 -1.45
CA THR A 153 1.71 20.96 -2.67
C THR A 153 0.28 21.44 -2.36
N ARG A 154 -0.34 20.86 -1.33
CA ARG A 154 -1.69 21.27 -0.87
C ARG A 154 -1.68 22.37 0.19
N GLY A 155 -0.54 22.81 0.65
CA GLY A 155 -0.41 23.78 1.74
C GLY A 155 -0.83 23.22 3.11
N TYR A 156 -0.70 21.90 3.33
CA TYR A 156 -1.10 21.26 4.57
C TYR A 156 0.04 21.20 5.58
N SER A 157 -0.23 21.63 6.81
CA SER A 157 0.62 21.34 7.97
C SER A 157 0.07 20.10 8.66
N LEU A 158 0.78 18.98 8.54
CA LEU A 158 0.39 17.71 9.12
C LEU A 158 0.95 17.56 10.55
N GLY A 159 0.28 16.76 11.35
CA GLY A 159 0.64 16.44 12.71
C GLY A 159 -0.60 16.29 13.59
N TYR A 160 -0.63 15.23 14.39
CA TYR A 160 -1.75 14.95 15.27
C TYR A 160 -1.86 16.00 16.39
N LYS A 161 -3.08 16.45 16.64
CA LYS A 161 -3.43 17.30 17.77
C LYS A 161 -4.41 16.53 18.64
N HIS A 162 -4.08 16.38 19.89
CA HIS A 162 -4.93 15.64 20.83
C HIS A 162 -6.33 16.28 20.94
N SER A 163 -7.34 15.42 21.06
CA SER A 163 -8.74 15.79 21.31
C SER A 163 -9.33 14.81 22.32
N GLU A 164 -10.14 15.31 23.27
CA GLU A 164 -10.87 14.47 24.21
C GLU A 164 -11.90 13.55 23.52
N LYS A 165 -12.44 14.02 22.39
CA LYS A 165 -13.34 13.26 21.52
C LYS A 165 -12.77 13.26 20.10
N PRO A 166 -11.78 12.41 19.79
CA PRO A 166 -11.17 12.39 18.48
C PRO A 166 -12.12 11.85 17.42
N ASN A 167 -11.82 12.19 16.17
CA ASN A 167 -12.39 11.52 15.01
C ASN A 167 -11.67 10.19 14.76
N ILE A 168 -12.35 9.26 14.10
CA ILE A 168 -11.75 8.03 13.57
C ILE A 168 -11.78 8.10 12.05
N ALA A 169 -10.67 7.75 11.39
CA ALA A 169 -10.64 7.58 9.95
C ALA A 169 -10.29 6.13 9.58
N VAL A 170 -11.09 5.56 8.68
CA VAL A 170 -10.86 4.26 8.05
C VAL A 170 -10.50 4.49 6.59
N ALA A 171 -9.23 4.30 6.25
CA ALA A 171 -8.71 4.52 4.90
C ALA A 171 -8.57 3.19 4.13
N GLU A 172 -9.57 2.32 4.24
CA GLU A 172 -9.62 1.04 3.52
C GLU A 172 -10.46 1.20 2.25
N PRO A 173 -9.83 1.15 1.05
CA PRO A 173 -10.50 1.50 -0.20
C PRO A 173 -11.57 0.49 -0.64
N ASN A 174 -11.63 -0.67 -0.01
CA ASN A 174 -12.58 -1.75 -0.29
C ASN A 174 -12.50 -2.26 -1.75
N LEU A 175 -11.27 -2.35 -2.28
CA LEU A 175 -11.01 -2.79 -3.65
C LEU A 175 -11.04 -4.31 -3.80
N ASN A 176 -10.64 -5.03 -2.76
CA ASN A 176 -10.64 -6.48 -2.70
C ASN A 176 -10.74 -6.95 -1.24
N ILE A 177 -10.75 -8.26 -1.04
CA ILE A 177 -10.88 -8.86 0.30
C ILE A 177 -9.72 -8.54 1.25
N SER A 178 -8.56 -8.13 0.74
CA SER A 178 -7.40 -7.82 1.59
C SER A 178 -7.48 -6.44 2.25
N LYS A 179 -8.27 -5.52 1.68
CA LYS A 179 -8.44 -4.13 2.15
C LYS A 179 -9.92 -3.79 2.22
N THR A 180 -10.63 -4.34 3.21
CA THR A 180 -12.06 -4.13 3.40
C THR A 180 -12.37 -3.24 4.60
N CYS A 181 -13.29 -2.29 4.43
CA CYS A 181 -13.79 -1.46 5.51
C CYS A 181 -14.88 -2.14 6.37
N PHE A 182 -15.31 -3.36 6.02
CA PHE A 182 -16.46 -4.00 6.67
C PHE A 182 -16.26 -4.26 8.17
N LEU A 183 -15.13 -4.86 8.56
CA LEU A 183 -14.83 -5.09 9.97
C LEU A 183 -14.63 -3.78 10.75
N PRO A 184 -13.92 -2.76 10.24
CA PRO A 184 -13.92 -1.42 10.83
C PRO A 184 -15.31 -0.84 11.06
N ILE A 185 -16.24 -0.95 10.09
CA ILE A 185 -17.62 -0.48 10.25
C ILE A 185 -18.29 -1.17 11.43
N ILE A 186 -18.24 -2.50 11.52
CA ILE A 186 -18.86 -3.25 12.64
C ILE A 186 -18.26 -2.83 13.98
N THR A 187 -16.95 -2.65 14.03
CA THR A 187 -16.26 -2.19 15.26
C THR A 187 -16.72 -0.81 15.69
N ILE A 188 -16.85 0.13 14.74
CA ILE A 188 -17.32 1.51 14.98
C ILE A 188 -18.78 1.50 15.46
N LEU A 189 -19.65 0.71 14.85
CA LEU A 189 -21.04 0.57 15.29
C LEU A 189 -21.11 0.08 16.75
N LYS A 190 -20.30 -0.93 17.08
CA LYS A 190 -20.21 -1.46 18.44
C LYS A 190 -19.63 -0.44 19.43
N LEU A 191 -18.63 0.33 19.01
CA LEU A 191 -18.07 1.41 19.82
C LEU A 191 -19.12 2.48 20.12
N LEU A 192 -19.86 2.94 19.13
CA LEU A 192 -20.89 3.98 19.28
C LEU A 192 -22.10 3.49 20.10
N GLU A 193 -22.43 2.20 20.02
CA GLU A 193 -23.51 1.61 20.80
C GLU A 193 -23.19 1.62 22.32
N GLU A 194 -21.97 1.25 22.68
CA GLU A 194 -21.56 1.09 24.07
C GLU A 194 -20.88 2.32 24.68
N ASN A 195 -20.19 3.12 23.85
CA ASN A 195 -19.37 4.24 24.28
C ASN A 195 -19.55 5.49 23.36
N PRO A 196 -20.78 5.98 23.18
CA PRO A 196 -21.06 7.05 22.18
C PRO A 196 -20.30 8.35 22.45
N ASP A 197 -19.94 8.62 23.69
CA ASP A 197 -19.29 9.88 24.08
C ASP A 197 -17.76 9.87 23.96
N LYS A 198 -17.15 8.75 23.60
CA LYS A 198 -15.70 8.60 23.54
C LYS A 198 -15.07 9.12 22.25
N ILE A 199 -15.82 9.22 21.18
CA ILE A 199 -15.36 9.76 19.90
C ILE A 199 -16.31 10.86 19.40
N ASN A 200 -15.87 11.70 18.50
CA ASN A 200 -16.71 12.68 17.84
C ASN A 200 -17.46 12.04 16.67
N ASN A 201 -16.74 11.57 15.67
CA ASN A 201 -17.31 10.89 14.50
C ASN A 201 -16.33 9.84 13.92
N ALA A 202 -16.80 9.08 12.93
CA ALA A 202 -16.00 8.16 12.16
C ALA A 202 -16.25 8.36 10.66
N ALA A 203 -15.18 8.56 9.89
CA ALA A 203 -15.21 8.68 8.44
C ALA A 203 -14.64 7.41 7.78
N ILE A 204 -15.40 6.86 6.83
CA ILE A 204 -15.02 5.65 6.07
C ILE A 204 -14.72 6.09 4.63
N PHE A 205 -13.44 6.08 4.25
CA PHE A 205 -12.97 6.50 2.92
C PHE A 205 -12.90 5.31 1.95
N ALA A 206 -14.04 4.98 1.35
CA ALA A 206 -14.17 3.84 0.45
C ALA A 206 -15.02 4.16 -0.78
N ASN A 207 -14.43 4.04 -1.98
CA ASN A 207 -15.12 4.36 -3.24
C ASN A 207 -16.36 3.51 -3.49
N ILE A 208 -16.40 2.28 -2.98
CA ILE A 208 -17.52 1.35 -3.24
C ILE A 208 -18.88 1.92 -2.88
N PHE A 209 -18.96 2.83 -1.90
CA PHE A 209 -20.22 3.47 -1.51
C PHE A 209 -20.66 4.57 -2.50
N HIS A 210 -19.78 5.00 -3.39
CA HIS A 210 -19.98 6.05 -4.38
C HIS A 210 -19.86 5.55 -5.82
N ASP A 211 -19.54 4.26 -6.03
CA ASP A 211 -19.48 3.66 -7.36
C ASP A 211 -20.87 3.25 -7.82
N GLU A 212 -21.39 3.93 -8.83
CA GLU A 212 -22.71 3.66 -9.41
C GLU A 212 -22.79 2.28 -10.07
N LYS A 213 -21.66 1.68 -10.43
CA LYS A 213 -21.58 0.34 -11.02
C LYS A 213 -21.72 -0.79 -9.99
N VAL A 214 -21.62 -0.47 -8.70
CA VAL A 214 -21.71 -1.44 -7.62
C VAL A 214 -23.01 -1.26 -6.85
N ASP A 215 -23.88 -2.26 -6.89
CA ASP A 215 -25.12 -2.23 -6.11
C ASP A 215 -24.84 -2.42 -4.61
N MET A 216 -24.75 -1.30 -3.90
CA MET A 216 -24.61 -1.24 -2.44
C MET A 216 -25.93 -1.00 -1.72
N SER A 217 -27.07 -1.09 -2.40
CA SER A 217 -28.39 -0.79 -1.83
C SER A 217 -28.68 -1.60 -0.57
N LYS A 218 -28.38 -2.88 -0.57
CA LYS A 218 -28.57 -3.76 0.61
C LYS A 218 -27.68 -3.37 1.80
N VAL A 219 -26.42 -3.02 1.55
CA VAL A 219 -25.48 -2.60 2.59
C VAL A 219 -25.89 -1.23 3.15
N LYS A 220 -26.24 -0.28 2.29
CA LYS A 220 -26.76 1.05 2.70
C LYS A 220 -28.05 0.91 3.51
N TYR A 221 -28.98 0.06 3.08
CA TYR A 221 -30.20 -0.25 3.80
C TYR A 221 -29.92 -0.87 5.17
N TRP A 222 -29.02 -1.87 5.22
CA TRP A 222 -28.62 -2.50 6.48
C TRP A 222 -28.01 -1.48 7.45
N LEU A 223 -27.09 -0.63 6.98
CA LEU A 223 -26.47 0.43 7.78
C LEU A 223 -27.50 1.41 8.31
N ALA A 224 -28.39 1.94 7.45
CA ALA A 224 -29.43 2.90 7.82
C ALA A 224 -30.43 2.34 8.87
N ASN A 225 -30.55 1.00 8.94
CA ASN A 225 -31.43 0.34 9.90
C ASN A 225 -30.75 -0.03 11.23
N GLN A 226 -29.42 0.22 11.40
CA GLN A 226 -28.77 0.04 12.68
C GLN A 226 -29.30 1.03 13.69
N THR A 227 -29.65 0.54 14.90
CA THR A 227 -30.20 1.40 15.96
C THR A 227 -29.26 2.54 16.33
N VAL A 228 -27.95 2.28 16.34
CA VAL A 228 -26.93 3.28 16.63
C VAL A 228 -26.84 4.38 15.57
N ILE A 229 -27.02 4.03 14.29
CA ILE A 229 -27.06 5.01 13.20
C ILE A 229 -28.33 5.87 13.28
N LYS A 230 -29.49 5.26 13.60
CA LYS A 230 -30.73 6.01 13.80
C LYS A 230 -30.65 7.00 14.97
N LYS A 231 -29.98 6.62 16.04
CA LYS A 231 -29.75 7.49 17.20
C LYS A 231 -28.71 8.57 16.95
N HIS A 232 -27.72 8.29 16.09
CA HIS A 232 -26.57 9.17 15.84
C HIS A 232 -26.30 9.31 14.32
N PRO A 233 -27.24 9.87 13.54
CA PRO A 233 -27.20 9.81 12.07
C PRO A 233 -26.01 10.56 11.45
N GLN A 234 -25.39 11.50 12.20
CA GLN A 234 -24.26 12.31 11.74
C GLN A 234 -22.92 11.89 12.36
N ARG A 235 -22.82 10.64 12.86
CA ARG A 235 -21.62 10.17 13.55
C ARG A 235 -20.78 9.22 12.71
N VAL A 236 -21.34 8.66 11.63
CA VAL A 236 -20.63 7.80 10.69
C VAL A 236 -20.84 8.33 9.28
N PHE A 237 -19.75 8.68 8.61
CA PHE A 237 -19.73 9.20 7.25
C PHE A 237 -19.10 8.21 6.29
N PHE A 238 -19.59 8.20 5.06
CA PHE A 238 -19.05 7.39 3.97
C PHE A 238 -18.60 8.35 2.87
N ASP A 239 -17.30 8.52 2.74
CA ASP A 239 -16.68 9.41 1.77
C ASP A 239 -15.94 8.63 0.67
N PRO A 240 -15.80 9.20 -0.54
CA PRO A 240 -14.94 8.63 -1.55
C PRO A 240 -13.48 8.63 -1.07
N ARG A 241 -12.66 7.80 -1.71
CA ARG A 241 -11.22 7.75 -1.43
C ARG A 241 -10.60 9.14 -1.61
N ARG A 242 -9.82 9.56 -0.62
CA ARG A 242 -9.06 10.82 -0.60
C ARG A 242 -7.56 10.54 -0.51
N ALA A 243 -6.74 11.54 -0.82
CA ALA A 243 -5.33 11.51 -0.48
C ALA A 243 -5.15 11.37 1.04
N PHE A 244 -4.16 10.60 1.48
CA PHE A 244 -4.02 10.34 2.92
C PHE A 244 -3.61 11.60 3.69
N SER A 245 -2.81 12.49 3.09
CA SER A 245 -2.50 13.81 3.64
C SER A 245 -3.76 14.65 3.93
N TYR A 246 -4.77 14.59 3.04
CA TYR A 246 -6.07 15.23 3.25
C TYR A 246 -6.78 14.65 4.48
N ILE A 247 -6.84 13.31 4.59
CA ILE A 247 -7.47 12.64 5.73
C ILE A 247 -6.81 13.05 7.05
N LEU A 248 -5.48 13.04 7.09
CA LEU A 248 -4.73 13.44 8.29
C LEU A 248 -5.00 14.90 8.68
N LYS A 249 -5.09 15.79 7.69
CA LYS A 249 -5.27 17.22 7.92
C LYS A 249 -6.68 17.58 8.37
N GLU A 250 -7.70 17.15 7.60
CA GLU A 250 -9.08 17.62 7.78
C GLU A 250 -9.74 16.97 9.00
N ASP A 251 -9.53 15.69 9.20
CA ASP A 251 -10.19 14.95 10.28
C ASP A 251 -9.36 14.87 11.56
N ASN A 252 -8.04 15.11 11.47
CA ASN A 252 -7.08 14.95 12.59
C ASN A 252 -7.37 13.65 13.38
N PRO A 253 -7.44 12.48 12.72
CA PRO A 253 -8.09 11.31 13.27
C PRO A 253 -7.16 10.39 14.05
N ILE A 254 -7.76 9.48 14.83
CA ILE A 254 -7.20 8.16 15.08
C ILE A 254 -7.37 7.36 13.77
N ILE A 255 -6.28 6.78 13.27
CA ILE A 255 -6.34 5.90 12.09
C ILE A 255 -6.72 4.50 12.54
N PHE A 256 -7.81 3.98 11.99
CA PHE A 256 -8.24 2.61 12.22
C PHE A 256 -8.18 1.81 10.92
N SER A 257 -7.37 0.76 10.90
CA SER A 257 -7.11 -0.08 9.73
C SER A 257 -7.31 -1.56 10.03
N HIS A 258 -7.87 -2.27 9.06
CA HIS A 258 -7.98 -3.72 9.08
C HIS A 258 -7.48 -4.29 7.77
N GLN A 259 -6.49 -5.19 7.85
CA GLN A 259 -5.89 -5.83 6.70
C GLN A 259 -6.04 -7.35 6.78
N PHE A 260 -6.26 -7.98 5.64
CA PHE A 260 -6.28 -9.43 5.50
C PHE A 260 -5.20 -9.88 4.52
N TYR A 261 -4.17 -10.56 5.02
CA TYR A 261 -2.98 -10.95 4.25
C TYR A 261 -2.33 -9.80 3.46
N ASN A 262 -2.29 -8.60 4.06
CA ASN A 262 -1.67 -7.41 3.49
C ASN A 262 -1.11 -6.52 4.62
N SER A 263 -0.24 -7.10 5.43
CA SER A 263 0.16 -6.55 6.74
C SER A 263 1.13 -5.37 6.67
N LEU A 264 1.89 -5.18 5.58
CA LEU A 264 2.68 -3.98 5.38
C LEU A 264 1.90 -2.96 4.54
N ASN A 265 1.62 -1.80 5.11
CA ASN A 265 0.87 -0.74 4.45
C ASN A 265 1.53 0.61 4.73
N TYR A 266 1.77 1.41 3.68
CA TYR A 266 2.41 2.73 3.80
C TYR A 266 1.64 3.68 4.71
N ILE A 267 0.30 3.60 4.73
CA ILE A 267 -0.50 4.46 5.61
C ILE A 267 -0.17 4.29 7.10
N TYR A 268 0.38 3.14 7.52
CA TYR A 268 0.83 2.93 8.89
C TYR A 268 2.07 3.76 9.21
N LEU A 269 3.03 3.76 8.29
CA LEU A 269 4.25 4.56 8.40
C LEU A 269 3.94 6.05 8.33
N GLU A 270 3.05 6.44 7.40
CA GLU A 270 2.60 7.82 7.22
C GLU A 270 1.84 8.34 8.46
N ALA A 271 0.90 7.56 9.00
CA ALA A 271 0.17 7.92 10.22
C ALA A 271 1.13 8.12 11.40
N MET A 272 2.04 7.17 11.61
CA MET A 272 2.99 7.22 12.73
C MET A 272 4.04 8.33 12.54
N TYR A 273 4.47 8.61 11.30
CA TYR A 273 5.40 9.70 11.00
C TYR A 273 4.84 11.05 11.42
N PHE A 274 3.56 11.30 11.15
CA PHE A 274 2.88 12.53 11.55
C PHE A 274 2.26 12.47 12.96
N GLY A 275 2.57 11.42 13.73
CA GLY A 275 2.19 11.28 15.14
C GLY A 275 0.72 10.96 15.37
N HIS A 276 0.00 10.44 14.37
CA HIS A 276 -1.38 10.00 14.56
C HIS A 276 -1.45 8.64 15.28
N PRO A 277 -2.40 8.46 16.22
CA PRO A 277 -2.67 7.15 16.81
C PRO A 277 -3.11 6.18 15.72
N LEU A 278 -2.51 4.98 15.71
CA LEU A 278 -2.80 3.92 14.75
C LEU A 278 -3.36 2.69 15.47
N VAL A 279 -4.58 2.28 15.14
CA VAL A 279 -5.21 1.04 15.56
C VAL A 279 -5.24 0.07 14.40
N HIS A 280 -4.67 -1.13 14.55
CA HIS A 280 -4.47 -2.04 13.42
C HIS A 280 -4.33 -3.51 13.85
N ASN A 281 -4.45 -4.44 12.88
CA ASN A 281 -4.26 -5.88 13.09
C ASN A 281 -3.03 -6.46 12.40
N SER A 282 -2.06 -5.62 11.99
CA SER A 282 -0.86 -6.07 11.29
C SER A 282 0.14 -6.72 12.26
N PRO A 283 0.50 -8.01 12.10
CA PRO A 283 1.48 -8.66 12.95
C PRO A 283 2.90 -8.11 12.80
N GLU A 284 3.27 -7.57 11.63
CA GLU A 284 4.57 -6.94 11.40
C GLU A 284 4.76 -5.63 12.17
N PHE A 285 3.65 -5.01 12.56
CA PHE A 285 3.62 -3.77 13.35
C PHE A 285 3.15 -4.01 14.79
N LYS A 286 3.09 -5.25 15.27
CA LYS A 286 2.51 -5.62 16.58
C LYS A 286 3.03 -4.80 17.78
N THR A 287 4.28 -4.36 17.73
CA THR A 287 4.92 -3.57 18.78
C THR A 287 4.77 -2.06 18.59
N TYR A 288 4.01 -1.62 17.58
CA TYR A 288 3.80 -0.22 17.23
C TYR A 288 2.31 0.11 17.20
N GLY A 289 1.93 1.28 17.64
CA GLY A 289 0.51 1.67 17.70
C GLY A 289 -0.30 0.80 18.67
N TYR A 290 -1.56 0.60 18.36
CA TYR A 290 -2.53 -0.18 19.13
C TYR A 290 -2.94 -1.41 18.31
N TYR A 291 -2.26 -2.52 18.58
CA TYR A 291 -2.46 -3.77 17.85
C TYR A 291 -3.62 -4.58 18.45
N TYR A 292 -4.53 -5.06 17.59
CA TYR A 292 -5.54 -6.05 17.93
C TYR A 292 -5.38 -7.34 17.10
N GLU A 293 -5.79 -8.46 17.66
CA GLU A 293 -5.54 -9.76 17.05
C GLU A 293 -6.57 -10.10 15.97
N LYS A 294 -6.09 -10.37 14.76
CA LYS A 294 -6.88 -10.92 13.62
C LYS A 294 -8.20 -10.17 13.37
N PHE A 295 -9.34 -10.86 13.54
CA PHE A 295 -10.71 -10.34 13.32
C PHE A 295 -11.44 -10.05 14.66
N ASN A 296 -10.71 -9.85 15.74
CA ASN A 296 -11.31 -9.65 17.06
C ASN A 296 -11.88 -8.22 17.21
N ILE A 297 -13.18 -8.07 16.96
CA ILE A 297 -13.92 -6.80 17.02
C ILE A 297 -13.87 -6.19 18.43
N ILE A 298 -13.97 -7.02 19.47
CA ILE A 298 -13.98 -6.55 20.87
C ILE A 298 -12.60 -5.99 21.24
N ASP A 299 -11.54 -6.68 20.82
CA ASP A 299 -10.17 -6.23 21.02
C ASP A 299 -9.90 -4.95 20.23
N ALA A 300 -10.31 -4.88 18.94
CA ALA A 300 -10.21 -3.68 18.13
C ALA A 300 -10.89 -2.47 18.78
N LYS A 301 -12.12 -2.66 19.30
CA LYS A 301 -12.82 -1.62 20.08
C LYS A 301 -12.03 -1.19 21.31
N SER A 302 -11.49 -2.15 22.06
CA SER A 302 -10.67 -1.85 23.25
C SER A 302 -9.39 -1.10 22.89
N CYS A 303 -8.76 -1.43 21.77
CA CYS A 303 -7.61 -0.69 21.25
C CYS A 303 -7.96 0.77 20.88
N ILE A 304 -9.13 1.01 20.27
CA ILE A 304 -9.61 2.37 20.01
C ILE A 304 -9.80 3.14 21.31
N LEU A 305 -10.47 2.57 22.29
CA LEU A 305 -10.68 3.21 23.60
C LEU A 305 -9.35 3.50 24.31
N ASN A 306 -8.40 2.57 24.23
CA ASN A 306 -7.06 2.78 24.77
C ASN A 306 -6.33 3.93 24.06
N ALA A 307 -6.45 4.04 22.73
CA ALA A 307 -5.88 5.15 21.98
C ALA A 307 -6.50 6.50 22.41
N VAL A 308 -7.82 6.56 22.59
CA VAL A 308 -8.52 7.76 23.08
C VAL A 308 -8.02 8.19 24.45
N GLU A 309 -7.86 7.26 25.39
CA GLU A 309 -7.61 7.54 26.80
C GLU A 309 -6.13 7.75 27.16
N ASN A 310 -5.23 7.07 26.44
CA ASN A 310 -3.84 6.99 26.85
C ASN A 310 -2.82 7.55 25.85
N PHE A 311 -3.20 7.80 24.60
CA PHE A 311 -2.22 8.24 23.57
C PHE A 311 -1.44 9.48 23.99
N GLN A 312 -2.11 10.48 24.59
CA GLN A 312 -1.44 11.70 25.03
C GLN A 312 -0.39 11.43 26.13
N LYS A 313 -0.67 10.50 27.02
CA LYS A 313 0.25 10.12 28.12
C LYS A 313 1.48 9.39 27.57
N ASP A 314 1.27 8.60 26.51
CA ASP A 314 2.28 7.73 25.91
C ASP A 314 2.92 8.34 24.64
N GLU A 315 2.65 9.63 24.34
CA GLU A 315 3.09 10.32 23.12
C GLU A 315 4.59 10.19 22.86
N LEU A 316 5.41 10.32 23.90
CA LEU A 316 6.87 10.19 23.77
C LEU A 316 7.30 8.77 23.39
N LEU A 317 6.61 7.74 23.94
CA LEU A 317 6.86 6.35 23.57
C LEU A 317 6.46 6.09 22.12
N HIS A 318 5.29 6.60 21.70
CA HIS A 318 4.83 6.51 20.30
C HIS A 318 5.79 7.21 19.33
N LYS A 319 6.28 8.41 19.65
CA LYS A 319 7.26 9.13 18.84
C LYS A 319 8.58 8.36 18.73
N LYS A 320 9.06 7.74 19.81
CA LYS A 320 10.27 6.90 19.78
C LYS A 320 10.07 5.67 18.93
N ALA A 321 8.94 4.98 19.10
CA ALA A 321 8.57 3.81 18.32
C ALA A 321 8.45 4.14 16.82
N ALA A 322 7.81 5.27 16.46
CA ALA A 322 7.69 5.75 15.09
C ALA A 322 9.08 5.98 14.46
N LYS A 323 10.01 6.65 15.15
CA LYS A 323 11.38 6.86 14.65
C LYS A 323 12.10 5.53 14.38
N GLN A 324 11.97 4.55 15.28
CA GLN A 324 12.58 3.24 15.09
C GLN A 324 11.98 2.50 13.88
N LEU A 325 10.66 2.58 13.73
CA LEU A 325 9.95 1.94 12.63
C LEU A 325 10.33 2.57 11.27
N ILE A 326 10.34 3.90 11.19
CA ILE A 326 10.73 4.64 9.99
C ILE A 326 12.16 4.28 9.58
N ARG A 327 13.10 4.29 10.54
CA ARG A 327 14.47 3.87 10.31
C ARG A 327 14.54 2.43 9.77
N LYS A 328 13.80 1.49 10.37
CA LYS A 328 13.77 0.08 9.93
C LYS A 328 13.45 -0.08 8.44
N TYR A 329 12.58 0.78 7.91
CA TYR A 329 12.12 0.73 6.52
C TYR A 329 12.78 1.78 5.63
N SER A 330 13.74 2.57 6.14
CA SER A 330 14.49 3.51 5.32
C SER A 330 15.35 2.80 4.27
N ILE A 331 15.69 3.52 3.21
CA ILE A 331 16.55 2.99 2.14
C ILE A 331 17.91 2.59 2.72
N GLU A 332 18.51 3.44 3.56
CA GLU A 332 19.84 3.25 4.12
C GLU A 332 19.97 1.95 4.92
N GLU A 333 18.99 1.64 5.77
CA GLU A 333 18.99 0.40 6.56
C GLU A 333 18.77 -0.85 5.68
N ASN A 334 18.24 -0.69 4.47
CA ASN A 334 17.90 -1.79 3.57
C ASN A 334 18.87 -1.97 2.40
N ILE A 335 19.94 -1.16 2.28
CA ILE A 335 20.97 -1.24 1.22
C ILE A 335 21.55 -2.65 1.09
N LYS A 336 21.91 -3.27 2.23
CA LYS A 336 22.46 -4.64 2.23
C LYS A 336 21.47 -5.65 1.64
N SER A 337 20.21 -5.59 2.06
CA SER A 337 19.16 -6.49 1.58
C SER A 337 18.88 -6.31 0.08
N ILE A 338 19.02 -5.08 -0.43
CA ILE A 338 18.87 -4.79 -1.86
C ILE A 338 20.03 -5.42 -2.64
N ASN A 339 21.27 -5.27 -2.19
CA ASN A 339 22.41 -5.93 -2.83
C ASN A 339 22.27 -7.46 -2.84
N GLU A 340 21.89 -8.06 -1.71
CA GLU A 340 21.62 -9.49 -1.63
C GLU A 340 20.50 -9.94 -2.59
N MET A 341 19.46 -9.13 -2.78
CA MET A 341 18.41 -9.39 -3.79
C MET A 341 19.00 -9.39 -5.20
N ILE A 342 19.82 -8.40 -5.56
CA ILE A 342 20.47 -8.33 -6.87
C ILE A 342 21.38 -9.53 -7.11
N GLU A 343 22.16 -9.96 -6.11
CA GLU A 343 23.00 -11.16 -6.20
C GLU A 343 22.16 -12.42 -6.50
N ARG A 344 21.02 -12.59 -5.82
CA ARG A 344 20.10 -13.72 -6.08
C ARG A 344 19.53 -13.69 -7.50
N ILE A 345 19.15 -12.51 -8.00
CA ILE A 345 18.67 -12.35 -9.38
C ILE A 345 19.74 -12.74 -10.37
N ASN A 346 20.99 -12.32 -10.16
CA ASN A 346 22.10 -12.61 -11.07
C ASN A 346 22.49 -14.08 -11.07
N ASN A 347 22.31 -14.78 -9.95
CA ASN A 347 22.65 -16.21 -9.79
C ASN A 347 21.49 -17.17 -10.18
N ALA A 348 20.31 -16.65 -10.45
CA ALA A 348 19.15 -17.42 -10.92
C ALA A 348 19.17 -17.55 -12.46
#